data_30dc021d2f832f248b2abb631c89fb00
#
_entry.id   30dc021d2f832f248b2abb631c89fb00
#
_cell.length_a   1.000
_cell.length_b   1.000
_cell.length_c   1.000
_cell.angle_alpha   90.00
_cell.angle_beta   90.00
_cell.angle_gamma   90.00
#
_symmetry.space_group_name_H-M   'P 1'
#
loop_
_entity.id
_entity.type
_entity.pdbx_description
1 polymer ?
#
loop_
_entity_poly.entity_id
_entity_poly.type
_entity_poly.pdbx_seq_one_letter_code
_entity_poly.pdbx_strand_id
1 'polypeptide(L)'
;LIGFDEETSRFNLEFIADGKGINSYDLYFEPYLNGNLYEGDENITLNGRDSLVMSLRAYVADAEGNKSLDKYLEFRYTMYKDQYMIGFDIVTNNLKGIIPSNTRFMTIDWAVDVLKQEKANDRFNVETIYYMYTNNDVETLSQTEAADAEEDLKSNLKWISFKQKFFSY
;
A
#
# COMPACT_ATOMS: atom_id res chain seq x y z
N LEU A 1 -1.05 -13.51 -13.90
CA LEU A 1 -1.08 -12.76 -12.64
C LEU A 1 -0.21 -13.52 -11.65
N ILE A 2 0.77 -12.85 -11.09
CA ILE A 2 1.57 -13.37 -9.99
C ILE A 2 0.81 -13.00 -8.73
N GLY A 3 0.37 -14.02 -7.99
CA GLY A 3 -0.29 -13.81 -6.70
C GLY A 3 0.72 -13.55 -5.60
N PHE A 4 0.33 -12.75 -4.64
CA PHE A 4 0.97 -12.69 -3.33
C PHE A 4 0.32 -13.73 -2.42
N ASP A 5 1.04 -14.18 -1.41
CA ASP A 5 0.42 -14.90 -0.32
C ASP A 5 -0.43 -13.90 0.48
N GLU A 6 -1.75 -14.09 0.46
CA GLU A 6 -2.70 -13.17 1.12
C GLU A 6 -2.64 -13.27 2.65
N GLU A 7 -2.15 -14.39 3.20
CA GLU A 7 -2.05 -14.59 4.65
C GLU A 7 -0.82 -13.90 5.25
N THR A 8 0.24 -13.76 4.47
CA THR A 8 1.53 -13.25 4.95
C THR A 8 1.90 -11.89 4.39
N SER A 9 1.33 -11.51 3.23
CA SER A 9 1.48 -10.15 2.67
C SER A 9 0.54 -9.18 3.36
N ARG A 10 1.04 -8.00 3.76
CA ARG A 10 0.23 -6.98 4.44
C ARG A 10 0.65 -5.57 4.06
N PHE A 11 -0.31 -4.69 4.11
CA PHE A 11 -0.11 -3.24 4.07
C PHE A 11 -0.90 -2.60 5.21
N ASN A 12 -0.21 -1.98 6.16
CA ASN A 12 -0.82 -1.33 7.29
C ASN A 12 -0.32 0.11 7.40
N LEU A 13 -1.24 1.03 7.67
CA LEU A 13 -0.96 2.42 8.01
C LEU A 13 -1.24 2.62 9.50
N GLU A 14 -0.23 3.05 10.24
CA GLU A 14 -0.33 3.35 11.66
C GLU A 14 -0.27 4.85 11.90
N PHE A 15 -1.20 5.36 12.66
CA PHE A 15 -1.28 6.78 13.01
C PHE A 15 -2.03 7.00 14.33
N ILE A 16 -1.97 8.21 14.86
CA ILE A 16 -2.71 8.60 16.06
C ILE A 16 -3.97 9.38 15.64
N ALA A 17 -5.11 8.98 16.16
CA ALA A 17 -6.37 9.70 16.04
C ALA A 17 -7.10 9.72 17.39
N ASP A 18 -7.62 10.88 17.79
CA ASP A 18 -8.29 11.09 19.09
C ASP A 18 -7.49 10.55 20.29
N GLY A 19 -6.15 10.68 20.24
CA GLY A 19 -5.23 10.23 21.29
C GLY A 19 -5.04 8.71 21.36
N LYS A 20 -5.54 7.95 20.38
CA LYS A 20 -5.39 6.49 20.29
C LYS A 20 -4.53 6.12 19.08
N GLY A 21 -3.74 5.07 19.21
CA GLY A 21 -3.09 4.41 18.08
C GLY A 21 -4.13 3.72 17.20
N ILE A 22 -4.11 4.00 15.92
CA ILE A 22 -4.98 3.40 14.92
C ILE A 22 -4.13 2.60 13.95
N ASN A 23 -4.55 1.36 13.68
CA ASN A 23 -4.04 0.52 12.62
C ASN A 23 -5.09 0.44 11.51
N SER A 24 -4.72 0.74 10.27
CA SER A 24 -5.68 0.66 9.17
C SER A 24 -6.21 -0.76 8.95
N TYR A 25 -5.48 -1.77 9.42
CA TYR A 25 -5.91 -3.17 9.37
C TYR A 25 -7.19 -3.45 10.20
N ASP A 26 -7.40 -2.66 11.25
CA ASP A 26 -8.57 -2.80 12.14
C ASP A 26 -9.78 -1.97 11.66
N LEU A 27 -9.63 -1.22 10.56
CA LEU A 27 -10.68 -0.35 10.04
C LEU A 27 -11.58 -1.09 9.03
N TYR A 28 -12.86 -0.76 9.06
CA TYR A 28 -13.80 -1.21 8.04
C TYR A 28 -13.77 -0.27 6.84
N PHE A 29 -13.38 -0.79 5.68
CA PHE A 29 -13.32 -0.04 4.43
C PHE A 29 -14.51 -0.36 3.52
N GLU A 30 -15.11 0.68 2.97
CA GLU A 30 -16.13 0.58 1.94
C GLU A 30 -15.50 0.86 0.56
N PRO A 31 -15.74 0.00 -0.45
CA PRO A 31 -15.19 0.21 -1.79
C PRO A 31 -16.01 1.21 -2.61
N TYR A 32 -15.33 2.04 -3.37
CA TYR A 32 -15.90 2.99 -4.32
C TYR A 32 -15.24 2.87 -5.68
N LEU A 33 -16.03 2.87 -6.74
CA LEU A 33 -15.54 2.88 -8.12
C LEU A 33 -15.93 4.20 -8.79
N ASN A 34 -14.93 4.98 -9.23
CA ASN A 34 -15.12 6.31 -9.78
C ASN A 34 -16.05 7.20 -8.94
N GLY A 35 -15.92 7.12 -7.61
CA GLY A 35 -16.65 7.91 -6.63
C GLY A 35 -18.04 7.38 -6.24
N ASN A 36 -18.51 6.30 -6.83
CA ASN A 36 -19.77 5.64 -6.46
C ASN A 36 -19.49 4.39 -5.62
N LEU A 37 -20.34 4.13 -4.60
CA LEU A 37 -20.25 2.90 -3.82
C LEU A 37 -20.28 1.70 -4.76
N TYR A 38 -19.36 0.77 -4.56
CA TYR A 38 -19.22 -0.42 -5.38
C TYR A 38 -19.60 -1.66 -4.58
N GLU A 39 -20.65 -2.35 -5.01
CA GLU A 39 -21.17 -3.57 -4.37
C GLU A 39 -21.01 -4.80 -5.29
N GLY A 40 -20.32 -4.63 -6.44
CA GLY A 40 -20.14 -5.70 -7.42
C GLY A 40 -18.95 -6.60 -7.10
N ASP A 41 -19.00 -7.80 -7.63
CA ASP A 41 -17.95 -8.82 -7.62
C ASP A 41 -17.37 -9.09 -9.02
N GLU A 42 -17.80 -8.34 -10.03
CA GLU A 42 -17.39 -8.53 -11.41
C GLU A 42 -16.02 -7.90 -11.70
N ASN A 43 -15.36 -8.41 -12.74
CA ASN A 43 -14.12 -7.82 -13.25
C ASN A 43 -14.36 -6.39 -13.72
N ILE A 44 -13.60 -5.45 -13.14
CA ILE A 44 -13.67 -4.04 -13.50
C ILE A 44 -12.80 -3.79 -14.74
N THR A 45 -13.36 -3.15 -15.75
CA THR A 45 -12.67 -2.82 -17.00
C THR A 45 -12.70 -1.31 -17.28
N LEU A 46 -11.68 -0.82 -17.96
CA LEU A 46 -11.59 0.60 -18.34
C LEU A 46 -12.67 1.04 -19.33
N ASN A 47 -13.20 0.14 -20.18
CA ASN A 47 -14.31 0.39 -21.12
C ASN A 47 -14.17 1.70 -21.92
N GLY A 48 -12.98 1.96 -22.49
CA GLY A 48 -12.71 3.15 -23.28
C GLY A 48 -12.43 4.43 -22.50
N ARG A 49 -12.36 4.37 -21.18
CA ARG A 49 -11.92 5.49 -20.33
C ARG A 49 -10.40 5.56 -20.30
N ASP A 50 -9.85 6.75 -20.05
CA ASP A 50 -8.41 6.95 -19.92
C ASP A 50 -7.88 6.52 -18.56
N SER A 51 -8.73 6.49 -17.53
CA SER A 51 -8.40 6.03 -16.18
C SER A 51 -9.60 5.46 -15.45
N LEU A 52 -9.30 4.72 -14.39
CA LEU A 52 -10.27 4.16 -13.45
C LEU A 52 -9.73 4.37 -12.03
N VAL A 53 -10.60 4.86 -11.16
CA VAL A 53 -10.27 5.11 -9.74
C VAL A 53 -11.04 4.13 -8.87
N MET A 54 -10.31 3.30 -8.13
CA MET A 54 -10.82 2.45 -7.07
C MET A 54 -10.40 3.06 -5.73
N SER A 55 -11.37 3.30 -4.84
CA SER A 55 -11.11 3.86 -3.53
C SER A 55 -11.66 2.95 -2.44
N LEU A 56 -10.90 2.81 -1.36
CA LEU A 56 -11.34 2.16 -0.14
C LEU A 56 -11.46 3.23 0.94
N ARG A 57 -12.64 3.45 1.51
CA ARG A 57 -12.91 4.52 2.48
C ARG A 57 -13.31 3.98 3.84
N ALA A 58 -12.54 4.35 4.86
CA ALA A 58 -12.89 4.11 6.27
C ALA A 58 -13.43 5.41 6.88
N TYR A 59 -14.68 5.38 7.32
CA TYR A 59 -15.39 6.55 7.83
C TYR A 59 -15.28 6.68 9.34
N VAL A 60 -15.28 7.92 9.80
CA VAL A 60 -15.40 8.23 11.23
C VAL A 60 -16.85 8.09 11.66
N ALA A 61 -17.08 7.48 12.83
CA ALA A 61 -18.40 7.49 13.46
C ALA A 61 -18.66 8.82 14.18
N ASP A 62 -19.90 9.30 14.14
CA ASP A 62 -20.36 10.40 14.99
C ASP A 62 -20.62 9.92 16.44
N ALA A 63 -21.09 10.82 17.30
CA ALA A 63 -21.35 10.51 18.71
C ALA A 63 -22.47 9.47 18.90
N GLU A 64 -23.36 9.35 17.95
CA GLU A 64 -24.47 8.39 17.90
C GLU A 64 -24.05 7.05 17.24
N GLY A 65 -22.83 6.96 16.74
CA GLY A 65 -22.30 5.77 16.06
C GLY A 65 -22.65 5.69 14.57
N ASN A 66 -23.23 6.74 13.99
CA ASN A 66 -23.52 6.79 12.57
C ASN A 66 -22.29 7.20 11.77
N LYS A 67 -22.22 6.76 10.53
CA LYS A 67 -21.15 7.08 9.60
C LYS A 67 -21.18 8.57 9.19
N SER A 68 -20.11 9.29 9.44
CA SER A 68 -19.91 10.67 8.99
C SER A 68 -19.39 10.70 7.56
N LEU A 69 -20.25 10.94 6.58
CA LEU A 69 -19.95 10.80 5.14
C LEU A 69 -18.86 11.73 4.61
N ASP A 70 -18.55 12.80 5.34
CA ASP A 70 -17.55 13.80 4.98
C ASP A 70 -16.19 13.62 5.69
N LYS A 71 -16.09 12.63 6.61
CA LYS A 71 -14.87 12.39 7.39
C LYS A 71 -14.37 10.97 7.19
N TYR A 72 -13.31 10.80 6.43
CA TYR A 72 -12.79 9.46 6.13
C TYR A 72 -11.29 9.45 5.81
N LEU A 73 -10.68 8.29 6.03
CA LEU A 73 -9.41 7.88 5.45
C LEU A 73 -9.71 7.16 4.14
N GLU A 74 -8.98 7.47 3.08
CA GLU A 74 -9.17 6.84 1.77
C GLU A 74 -7.83 6.30 1.25
N PHE A 75 -7.84 5.04 0.84
CA PHE A 75 -6.82 4.44 -0.01
C PHE A 75 -7.33 4.50 -1.44
N ARG A 76 -6.70 5.32 -2.26
CA ARG A 76 -7.11 5.58 -3.64
C ARG A 76 -6.13 4.96 -4.61
N TYR A 77 -6.62 4.06 -5.45
CA TYR A 77 -5.88 3.42 -6.52
C TYR A 77 -6.35 3.99 -7.86
N THR A 78 -5.39 4.46 -8.66
CA THR A 78 -5.68 4.98 -10.00
C THR A 78 -4.99 4.13 -11.05
N MET A 79 -5.78 3.48 -11.89
CA MET A 79 -5.31 2.70 -13.03
C MET A 79 -5.46 3.55 -14.29
N TYR A 80 -4.39 3.63 -15.09
CA TYR A 80 -4.38 4.36 -16.34
C TYR A 80 -4.39 3.39 -17.52
N LYS A 81 -5.02 3.82 -18.62
CA LYS A 81 -5.01 3.07 -19.86
C LYS A 81 -3.57 2.88 -20.35
N ASP A 82 -3.28 1.68 -20.84
CA ASP A 82 -1.99 1.33 -21.43
C ASP A 82 -0.77 1.54 -20.50
N GLN A 83 -0.98 1.55 -19.17
CA GLN A 83 0.08 1.62 -18.16
C GLN A 83 0.00 0.42 -17.21
N TYR A 84 1.18 -0.11 -16.84
CA TYR A 84 1.31 -1.17 -15.83
C TYR A 84 1.40 -0.61 -14.41
N MET A 85 1.75 0.66 -14.28
CA MET A 85 1.85 1.34 -12.98
C MET A 85 0.47 1.74 -12.48
N ILE A 86 0.22 1.48 -11.21
CA ILE A 86 -0.98 1.91 -10.50
C ILE A 86 -0.58 3.08 -9.60
N GLY A 87 -1.29 4.21 -9.72
CA GLY A 87 -1.16 5.30 -8.76
C GLY A 87 -1.80 4.89 -7.43
N PHE A 88 -1.14 5.20 -6.32
CA PHE A 88 -1.66 4.97 -4.97
C PHE A 88 -1.52 6.22 -4.12
N ASP A 89 -2.63 6.70 -3.57
CA ASP A 89 -2.69 7.87 -2.70
C ASP A 89 -3.37 7.52 -1.37
N ILE A 90 -2.82 8.00 -0.28
CA ILE A 90 -3.47 8.00 1.03
C ILE A 90 -4.08 9.38 1.24
N VAL A 91 -5.40 9.46 1.34
CA VAL A 91 -6.14 10.71 1.45
C VAL A 91 -6.88 10.77 2.78
N THR A 92 -6.70 11.87 3.50
CA THR A 92 -7.44 12.17 4.72
C THR A 92 -8.46 13.26 4.42
N ASN A 93 -9.74 12.93 4.45
CA ASN A 93 -10.81 13.91 4.19
C ASN A 93 -11.43 14.41 5.49
N ASN A 94 -11.32 15.72 5.74
CA ASN A 94 -11.87 16.39 6.93
C ASN A 94 -11.50 15.77 8.29
N LEU A 95 -10.35 15.10 8.38
CA LEU A 95 -9.85 14.51 9.62
C LEU A 95 -9.06 15.49 10.50
N LYS A 96 -9.10 16.80 10.17
CA LYS A 96 -8.51 17.86 11.00
C LYS A 96 -9.19 17.89 12.37
N GLY A 97 -8.38 17.81 13.42
CA GLY A 97 -8.87 17.73 14.81
C GLY A 97 -9.05 16.31 15.33
N ILE A 98 -9.24 15.32 14.45
CA ILE A 98 -9.22 13.89 14.78
C ILE A 98 -7.77 13.39 14.73
N ILE A 99 -7.08 13.66 13.62
CA ILE A 99 -5.63 13.48 13.53
C ILE A 99 -4.98 14.75 14.09
N PRO A 100 -4.11 14.66 15.10
CA PRO A 100 -3.47 15.81 15.70
C PRO A 100 -2.68 16.64 14.68
N SER A 101 -2.80 17.96 14.74
CA SER A 101 -2.11 18.86 13.80
C SER A 101 -0.58 18.83 13.87
N ASN A 102 -0.04 18.29 14.95
CA ASN A 102 1.39 18.05 15.12
C ASN A 102 1.86 16.67 14.65
N THR A 103 0.97 15.84 14.11
CA THR A 103 1.35 14.57 13.48
C THR A 103 2.24 14.86 12.28
N ARG A 104 3.50 14.46 12.37
CA ARG A 104 4.49 14.68 11.31
C ARG A 104 4.65 13.47 10.40
N PHE A 105 4.35 12.28 10.93
CA PHE A 105 4.59 11.01 10.27
C PHE A 105 3.42 10.06 10.54
N MET A 106 3.14 9.24 9.55
CA MET A 106 2.37 8.01 9.67
C MET A 106 3.30 6.87 9.32
N THR A 107 3.22 5.76 10.03
CA THR A 107 4.07 4.60 9.78
C THR A 107 3.37 3.68 8.78
N ILE A 108 4.10 3.24 7.76
CA ILE A 108 3.65 2.19 6.84
C ILE A 108 4.40 0.92 7.20
N ASP A 109 3.65 -0.14 7.52
CA ASP A 109 4.14 -1.50 7.61
C ASP A 109 3.70 -2.25 6.34
N TRP A 110 4.63 -2.45 5.43
CA TRP A 110 4.38 -3.12 4.17
C TRP A 110 5.25 -4.37 4.08
N ALA A 111 4.62 -5.53 4.14
CA ALA A 111 5.26 -6.82 3.95
C ALA A 111 4.71 -7.50 2.69
N VAL A 112 5.61 -8.07 1.92
CA VAL A 112 5.28 -8.83 0.71
C VAL A 112 5.92 -10.19 0.82
N ASP A 113 5.09 -11.24 0.87
CA ASP A 113 5.57 -12.61 0.71
C ASP A 113 5.50 -12.98 -0.76
N VAL A 114 6.66 -13.13 -1.36
CA VAL A 114 6.81 -13.32 -2.79
C VAL A 114 6.82 -14.81 -3.09
N LEU A 115 5.72 -15.32 -3.67
CA LEU A 115 5.58 -16.73 -3.98
C LEU A 115 6.66 -17.21 -4.96
N LYS A 116 7.30 -18.30 -4.61
CA LYS A 116 8.32 -18.94 -5.44
C LYS A 116 7.66 -19.57 -6.69
N GLN A 117 7.81 -18.94 -7.84
CA GLN A 117 7.17 -19.34 -9.09
C GLN A 117 7.98 -20.37 -9.90
N GLU A 118 9.25 -20.59 -9.53
CA GLU A 118 10.16 -21.43 -10.31
C GLU A 118 10.74 -22.57 -9.49
N LYS A 119 11.03 -23.70 -10.19
CA LYS A 119 11.87 -24.76 -9.60
C LYS A 119 13.26 -24.19 -9.33
N ALA A 120 13.63 -24.17 -8.06
CA ALA A 120 14.89 -23.62 -7.60
C ALA A 120 16.09 -24.32 -8.24
N ASN A 121 16.87 -23.57 -9.01
CA ASN A 121 18.30 -23.78 -9.08
C ASN A 121 18.88 -22.78 -8.09
N ASP A 122 19.22 -23.23 -6.91
CA ASP A 122 19.49 -22.43 -5.70
C ASP A 122 20.57 -21.34 -5.81
N ARG A 123 21.32 -21.30 -6.90
CA ARG A 123 22.37 -20.28 -7.13
C ARG A 123 21.91 -18.99 -7.78
N PHE A 124 20.66 -18.90 -8.27
CA PHE A 124 20.18 -17.73 -9.05
C PHE A 124 18.85 -17.14 -8.55
N ASN A 125 18.26 -17.69 -7.53
CA ASN A 125 17.02 -17.18 -6.93
C ASN A 125 17.36 -16.30 -5.73
N VAL A 126 18.04 -15.20 -5.97
CA VAL A 126 18.28 -14.20 -4.93
C VAL A 126 17.10 -13.22 -5.00
N GLU A 127 16.26 -13.29 -3.99
CA GLU A 127 15.30 -12.24 -3.71
C GLU A 127 16.07 -11.03 -3.18
N THR A 128 15.82 -9.87 -3.75
CA THR A 128 16.61 -8.67 -3.47
C THR A 128 15.67 -7.50 -3.36
N ILE A 129 15.85 -6.70 -2.33
CA ILE A 129 15.20 -5.40 -2.22
C ILE A 129 16.13 -4.37 -2.83
N TYR A 130 15.62 -3.62 -3.83
CA TYR A 130 16.27 -2.45 -4.37
C TYR A 130 15.59 -1.21 -3.82
N TYR A 131 16.35 -0.20 -3.49
CA TYR A 131 15.81 1.08 -3.08
C TYR A 131 16.68 2.23 -3.57
N MET A 132 16.04 3.37 -3.81
CA MET A 132 16.72 4.58 -4.26
C MET A 132 16.48 5.71 -3.27
N TYR A 133 17.55 6.34 -2.87
CA TYR A 133 17.51 7.58 -2.11
C TYR A 133 17.10 8.78 -2.96
N THR A 134 16.70 9.87 -2.33
CA THR A 134 16.30 11.11 -3.02
C THR A 134 17.43 11.76 -3.81
N ASN A 135 18.69 11.49 -3.50
CA ASN A 135 19.88 11.91 -4.26
C ASN A 135 20.18 11.05 -5.49
N ASN A 136 19.33 10.07 -5.80
CA ASN A 136 19.43 9.08 -6.90
C ASN A 136 20.48 7.97 -6.69
N ASP A 137 21.04 7.81 -5.51
CA ASP A 137 21.84 6.63 -5.19
C ASP A 137 20.95 5.41 -5.04
N VAL A 138 21.29 4.33 -5.76
CA VAL A 138 20.59 3.05 -5.71
C VAL A 138 21.40 2.08 -4.89
N GLU A 139 20.76 1.48 -3.89
CA GLU A 139 21.35 0.44 -3.05
C GLU A 139 20.49 -0.83 -3.07
N THR A 140 21.04 -1.91 -2.54
CA THR A 140 20.39 -3.21 -2.53
C THR A 140 20.55 -3.87 -1.18
N LEU A 141 19.46 -4.47 -0.69
CA LEU A 141 19.49 -5.39 0.43
C LEU A 141 19.25 -6.80 -0.12
N SER A 142 20.31 -7.60 -0.18
CA SER A 142 20.25 -8.96 -0.72
C SER A 142 20.24 -9.96 0.43
N GLN A 143 19.32 -10.91 0.36
CA GLN A 143 19.35 -12.07 1.22
C GLN A 143 20.57 -12.94 0.83
N THR A 144 21.54 -13.05 1.70
CA THR A 144 22.62 -14.01 1.56
C THR A 144 22.23 -15.33 2.24
N GLU A 145 22.71 -16.42 1.74
CA GLU A 145 22.30 -17.85 1.88
C GLU A 145 21.74 -18.37 3.23
N ALA A 146 21.70 -17.60 4.32
CA ALA A 146 21.31 -18.16 5.62
C ALA A 146 20.80 -17.14 6.67
N ALA A 147 20.64 -15.86 6.37
CA ALA A 147 20.26 -14.90 7.41
C ALA A 147 19.29 -13.83 6.88
N ASP A 148 18.37 -13.45 7.76
CA ASP A 148 17.58 -12.23 7.58
C ASP A 148 18.53 -11.04 7.44
N ALA A 149 18.23 -10.17 6.48
CA ALA A 149 18.97 -8.94 6.26
C ALA A 149 18.11 -7.75 6.68
N GLU A 150 18.68 -6.88 7.49
CA GLU A 150 18.04 -5.65 7.97
C GLU A 150 18.97 -4.47 7.75
N GLU A 151 18.41 -3.34 7.38
CA GLU A 151 19.15 -2.11 7.20
C GLU A 151 18.35 -0.88 7.63
N ASP A 152 18.96 -0.07 8.48
CA ASP A 152 18.45 1.26 8.83
C ASP A 152 18.81 2.27 7.75
N LEU A 153 17.79 2.88 7.15
CA LEU A 153 17.97 3.82 6.05
C LEU A 153 18.55 5.16 6.53
N LYS A 154 19.56 5.65 5.83
CA LYS A 154 20.29 6.89 6.17
C LYS A 154 19.56 8.17 5.81
N SER A 155 18.60 8.10 4.88
CA SER A 155 17.84 9.24 4.39
C SER A 155 16.52 8.80 3.74
N ASN A 156 15.72 9.78 3.27
CA ASN A 156 14.45 9.51 2.62
C ASN A 156 14.64 8.74 1.31
N LEU A 157 13.74 7.79 1.10
CA LEU A 157 13.67 7.02 -0.14
C LEU A 157 12.83 7.74 -1.18
N LYS A 158 13.19 7.55 -2.44
CA LYS A 158 12.42 7.91 -3.61
C LYS A 158 11.51 6.77 -4.05
N TRP A 159 12.01 5.55 -3.99
CA TRP A 159 11.27 4.32 -4.23
C TRP A 159 11.95 3.12 -3.58
N ILE A 160 11.19 2.05 -3.41
CA ILE A 160 11.62 0.71 -2.99
C ILE A 160 10.98 -0.31 -3.94
N SER A 161 11.69 -1.39 -4.21
CA SER A 161 11.22 -2.47 -5.08
C SER A 161 11.65 -3.83 -4.56
N PHE A 162 10.70 -4.75 -4.46
CA PHE A 162 10.94 -6.15 -4.18
C PHE A 162 11.16 -6.87 -5.51
N LYS A 163 12.35 -7.44 -5.70
CA LYS A 163 12.74 -8.05 -6.96
C LYS A 163 12.96 -9.54 -6.83
N GLN A 164 12.37 -10.28 -7.75
CA GLN A 164 12.70 -11.66 -8.07
C GLN A 164 13.45 -11.71 -9.41
N LYS A 165 13.83 -12.92 -9.85
CA LYS A 165 14.60 -13.13 -11.10
C LYS A 165 13.97 -12.48 -12.34
N PHE A 166 12.64 -12.58 -12.50
CA PHE A 166 11.92 -12.07 -13.67
C PHE A 166 10.88 -11.01 -13.35
N PHE A 167 10.61 -10.76 -12.08
CA PHE A 167 9.56 -9.86 -11.64
C PHE A 167 10.09 -8.85 -10.63
N SER A 168 9.49 -7.68 -10.63
CA SER A 168 9.79 -6.60 -9.70
C SER A 168 8.48 -5.92 -9.29
N TYR A 169 8.33 -5.65 -8.02
CA TYR A 169 7.16 -5.02 -7.41
C TYR A 169 7.54 -3.68 -6.81
#